data_2fa9efd502e8fdc33c9c384052219906
#
_entry.id   2fa9efd502e8fdc33c9c384052219906
#
_cell.length_a   1.000
_cell.length_b   1.000
_cell.length_c   1.000
_cell.angle_alpha   90.00
_cell.angle_beta   90.00
_cell.angle_gamma   90.00
#
_symmetry.space_group_name_H-M   'P 1'
#
loop_
_entity.id
_entity.type
_entity.pdbx_description
1 polymer ?
#
loop_
_entity_poly.entity_id
_entity_poly.type
_entity_poly.pdbx_seq_one_letter_code
_entity_poly.pdbx_strand_id
1 'polypeptide(L)'
;MAIRLIFNPAEQPLAGCSKMWGCPDLPDALEYPTVSVEDGDETIEDPMTFVCQIRLADIAALDPEGRLPHEGMLYFFACLDHFFGNFDALASPGMGEWDSRYFRVLYSKQSDDLHPHRIVFDDGTPYGLPAESISFEHCPDKADGFKLLGKPFFDEIEDLYPGWTTLLQLDCDDRWNLLFYDMGMLVFLQQDGDIRCYLHSL
;
A
#
# COMPACT_ATOMS: atom_id res chain seq x y z
N MET A 1 10.14 -2.42 -17.27
CA MET A 1 9.78 -3.68 -16.58
C MET A 1 9.24 -3.36 -15.20
N ALA A 2 8.24 -4.12 -14.72
CA ALA A 2 7.72 -4.02 -13.37
C ALA A 2 8.44 -4.97 -12.40
N ILE A 3 8.17 -4.83 -11.10
CA ILE A 3 8.76 -5.64 -10.03
C ILE A 3 7.62 -6.30 -9.27
N ARG A 4 7.53 -7.63 -9.33
CA ARG A 4 6.54 -8.42 -8.62
C ARG A 4 6.89 -8.52 -7.14
N LEU A 5 5.88 -8.44 -6.29
CA LEU A 5 5.99 -8.72 -4.87
C LEU A 5 5.60 -10.17 -4.61
N ILE A 6 6.46 -10.90 -3.90
CA ILE A 6 6.24 -12.30 -3.49
C ILE A 6 6.22 -12.33 -1.97
N PHE A 7 5.13 -12.84 -1.41
CA PHE A 7 4.89 -12.82 0.04
C PHE A 7 5.22 -14.16 0.67
N ASN A 8 5.92 -14.11 1.80
CA ASN A 8 6.28 -15.28 2.57
C ASN A 8 5.94 -15.05 4.05
N PRO A 9 5.45 -16.08 4.77
CA PRO A 9 5.22 -15.97 6.20
C PRO A 9 6.47 -15.47 6.93
N ALA A 10 6.29 -14.59 7.89
CA ALA A 10 7.41 -14.08 8.68
C ALA A 10 7.85 -15.11 9.71
N GLU A 11 9.06 -15.65 9.56
CA GLU A 11 9.69 -16.56 10.55
C GLU A 11 10.38 -15.80 11.69
N GLN A 12 10.66 -14.51 11.48
CA GLN A 12 11.35 -13.62 12.42
C GLN A 12 10.73 -12.21 12.36
N PRO A 13 10.97 -11.36 13.37
CA PRO A 13 10.56 -9.96 13.31
C PRO A 13 11.13 -9.26 12.06
N LEU A 14 10.28 -8.53 11.36
CA LEU A 14 10.60 -7.85 10.09
C LEU A 14 10.92 -6.35 10.30
N ALA A 15 11.57 -6.00 11.40
CA ALA A 15 11.93 -4.61 11.68
C ALA A 15 12.89 -4.07 10.59
N GLY A 16 12.55 -2.94 9.99
CA GLY A 16 13.33 -2.30 8.93
C GLY A 16 13.42 -3.07 7.61
N CYS A 17 12.68 -4.18 7.45
CA CYS A 17 12.62 -4.97 6.22
C CYS A 17 11.45 -4.55 5.34
N SER A 18 11.51 -4.93 4.06
CA SER A 18 10.32 -4.88 3.18
C SER A 18 9.27 -5.88 3.67
N LYS A 19 8.05 -5.42 3.91
CA LYS A 19 6.96 -6.27 4.43
C LYS A 19 5.60 -5.78 3.96
N MET A 20 4.69 -6.71 3.80
CA MET A 20 3.26 -6.52 3.63
C MET A 20 2.58 -6.68 4.98
N TRP A 21 1.60 -5.85 5.31
CA TRP A 21 0.83 -5.86 6.54
C TRP A 21 1.65 -5.74 7.83
N GLY A 22 1.03 -6.03 8.97
CA GLY A 22 1.62 -5.84 10.31
C GLY A 22 1.56 -4.38 10.76
N CYS A 23 2.62 -3.90 11.37
CA CYS A 23 2.77 -2.50 11.74
C CYS A 23 3.96 -1.88 10.99
N PRO A 24 3.87 -0.62 10.53
CA PRO A 24 4.98 0.04 9.88
C PRO A 24 6.11 0.31 10.88
N ASP A 25 7.34 0.31 10.38
CA ASP A 25 8.51 0.79 11.13
C ASP A 25 8.78 2.23 10.71
N LEU A 26 8.24 3.20 11.45
CA LEU A 26 8.34 4.62 11.11
C LEU A 26 9.50 5.29 11.85
N PRO A 27 10.23 6.23 11.21
CA PRO A 27 11.10 7.14 11.93
C PRO A 27 10.26 8.15 12.74
N ASP A 28 10.82 8.70 13.82
CA ASP A 28 10.15 9.67 14.70
C ASP A 28 9.57 10.89 13.97
N ALA A 29 10.09 11.23 12.80
CA ALA A 29 9.65 12.37 12.00
C ALA A 29 8.36 12.12 11.22
N LEU A 30 7.88 10.87 11.14
CA LEU A 30 6.67 10.50 10.42
C LEU A 30 5.57 10.04 11.40
N GLU A 31 4.42 10.66 11.28
CA GLU A 31 3.22 10.25 12.01
C GLU A 31 2.48 9.14 11.27
N TYR A 32 1.77 8.29 12.02
CA TYR A 32 0.89 7.28 11.44
C TYR A 32 -0.31 7.96 10.77
N PRO A 33 -0.60 7.68 9.49
CA PRO A 33 -1.72 8.31 8.78
C PRO A 33 -3.09 7.92 9.31
N THR A 34 -3.95 8.91 9.46
CA THR A 34 -5.37 8.77 9.79
C THR A 34 -6.26 9.38 8.71
N VAL A 35 -7.53 9.05 8.72
CA VAL A 35 -8.58 9.68 7.93
C VAL A 35 -9.64 10.25 8.87
N SER A 36 -10.03 11.51 8.66
CA SER A 36 -11.15 12.10 9.39
C SER A 36 -12.46 11.57 8.81
N VAL A 37 -13.30 10.98 9.65
CA VAL A 37 -14.61 10.44 9.30
C VAL A 37 -15.69 10.95 10.24
N GLU A 38 -16.93 11.06 9.75
CA GLU A 38 -18.08 11.44 10.54
C GLU A 38 -18.70 10.18 11.16
N ASP A 39 -18.89 10.18 12.48
CA ASP A 39 -19.60 9.15 13.22
C ASP A 39 -20.74 9.80 14.04
N GLY A 40 -21.91 9.82 13.45
CA GLY A 40 -23.06 10.57 13.99
C GLY A 40 -22.81 12.07 13.98
N ASP A 41 -22.77 12.70 15.16
CA ASP A 41 -22.50 14.13 15.34
C ASP A 41 -21.02 14.44 15.65
N GLU A 42 -20.14 13.44 15.67
CA GLU A 42 -18.73 13.56 15.99
C GLU A 42 -17.85 13.31 14.76
N THR A 43 -16.69 14.01 14.69
CA THR A 43 -15.63 13.71 13.73
C THR A 43 -14.55 12.96 14.47
N ILE A 44 -14.18 11.79 13.97
CA ILE A 44 -13.13 10.95 14.54
C ILE A 44 -11.97 10.77 13.56
N GLU A 45 -10.79 10.54 14.11
CA GLU A 45 -9.59 10.21 13.33
C GLU A 45 -9.42 8.69 13.33
N ASP A 46 -9.74 8.06 12.19
CA ASP A 46 -9.64 6.61 12.02
C ASP A 46 -8.28 6.24 11.41
N PRO A 47 -7.53 5.28 11.95
CA PRO A 47 -6.25 4.90 11.40
C PRO A 47 -6.41 4.24 10.02
N MET A 48 -5.60 4.65 9.04
CA MET A 48 -5.55 3.97 7.75
C MET A 48 -4.92 2.59 7.90
N THR A 49 -5.38 1.63 7.10
CA THR A 49 -4.71 0.33 7.00
C THR A 49 -3.29 0.53 6.49
N PHE A 50 -2.29 0.06 7.24
CA PHE A 50 -0.92 -0.06 6.73
C PHE A 50 -0.88 -1.18 5.70
N VAL A 51 -0.53 -0.85 4.45
CA VAL A 51 -0.48 -1.79 3.34
C VAL A 51 0.88 -2.49 3.31
N CYS A 52 1.94 -1.74 3.07
CA CYS A 52 3.29 -2.27 3.02
C CYS A 52 4.34 -1.18 3.25
N GLN A 53 5.53 -1.63 3.61
CA GLN A 53 6.76 -0.83 3.50
C GLN A 53 7.75 -1.53 2.60
N ILE A 54 8.44 -0.74 1.79
CA ILE A 54 9.47 -1.20 0.86
C ILE A 54 10.79 -0.54 1.24
N ARG A 55 11.78 -1.36 1.59
CA ARG A 55 13.15 -0.90 1.71
C ARG A 55 13.72 -0.75 0.30
N LEU A 56 13.95 0.47 -0.11
CA LEU A 56 14.26 0.77 -1.51
C LEU A 56 15.60 0.17 -1.99
N ALA A 57 16.53 -0.08 -1.08
CA ALA A 57 17.75 -0.81 -1.38
C ALA A 57 17.49 -2.26 -1.84
N ASP A 58 16.37 -2.89 -1.42
CA ASP A 58 16.03 -4.27 -1.79
C ASP A 58 15.63 -4.39 -3.27
N ILE A 59 15.15 -3.31 -3.87
CA ILE A 59 14.71 -3.26 -5.27
C ILE A 59 15.69 -2.53 -6.21
N ALA A 60 16.77 -1.96 -5.69
CA ALA A 60 17.70 -1.15 -6.47
C ALA A 60 18.30 -1.88 -7.69
N ALA A 61 18.59 -3.19 -7.55
CA ALA A 61 19.09 -4.00 -8.65
C ALA A 61 18.04 -4.32 -9.72
N LEU A 62 16.74 -4.23 -9.36
CA LEU A 62 15.60 -4.48 -10.25
C LEU A 62 15.07 -3.20 -10.91
N ASP A 63 15.54 -2.04 -10.49
CA ASP A 63 15.19 -0.72 -11.04
C ASP A 63 16.45 0.02 -11.58
N PRO A 64 17.14 -0.50 -12.61
CA PRO A 64 18.38 0.09 -13.13
C PRO A 64 18.16 1.48 -13.74
N GLU A 65 16.93 1.85 -14.07
CA GLU A 65 16.55 3.16 -14.60
C GLU A 65 16.43 4.23 -13.50
N GLY A 66 16.43 3.82 -12.21
CA GLY A 66 16.31 4.72 -11.08
C GLY A 66 14.98 5.46 -11.03
N ARG A 67 13.86 4.77 -11.38
CA ARG A 67 12.51 5.34 -11.34
C ARG A 67 12.05 5.61 -9.91
N LEU A 68 12.62 4.88 -8.94
CA LEU A 68 12.50 5.13 -7.52
C LEU A 68 13.87 5.44 -6.91
N PRO A 69 13.95 6.15 -5.78
CA PRO A 69 15.18 6.23 -5.00
C PRO A 69 15.69 4.83 -4.65
N HIS A 70 17.02 4.63 -4.61
CA HIS A 70 17.62 3.35 -4.22
C HIS A 70 18.04 3.30 -2.74
N GLU A 71 17.61 4.28 -1.95
CA GLU A 71 17.85 4.40 -0.51
C GLU A 71 16.57 4.83 0.22
N GLY A 72 16.47 4.49 1.50
CA GLY A 72 15.35 4.86 2.33
C GLY A 72 14.20 3.84 2.31
N MET A 73 13.07 4.28 2.82
CA MET A 73 11.85 3.49 2.98
C MET A 73 10.67 4.17 2.29
N LEU A 74 9.86 3.39 1.61
CA LEU A 74 8.58 3.82 1.03
C LEU A 74 7.45 3.09 1.74
N TYR A 75 6.44 3.83 2.19
CA TYR A 75 5.32 3.30 2.96
C TYR A 75 4.00 3.58 2.24
N PHE A 76 3.09 2.61 2.26
CA PHE A 76 1.77 2.73 1.68
C PHE A 76 0.70 2.50 2.72
N PHE A 77 -0.30 3.37 2.73
CA PHE A 77 -1.47 3.31 3.59
C PHE A 77 -2.72 3.60 2.75
N ALA A 78 -3.83 2.95 3.09
CA ALA A 78 -5.11 3.16 2.43
C ALA A 78 -6.27 2.76 3.34
N CYS A 79 -7.47 3.31 3.09
CA CYS A 79 -8.69 2.90 3.79
C CYS A 79 -9.20 1.59 3.16
N LEU A 80 -8.79 0.44 3.70
CA LEU A 80 -9.07 -0.88 3.13
C LEU A 80 -10.07 -1.72 3.94
N ASP A 81 -10.52 -1.28 5.09
CA ASP A 81 -11.33 -2.08 6.02
C ASP A 81 -12.58 -2.66 5.36
N HIS A 82 -13.26 -1.87 4.52
CA HIS A 82 -14.40 -2.35 3.73
C HIS A 82 -14.03 -3.55 2.83
N PHE A 83 -12.84 -3.52 2.23
CA PHE A 83 -12.36 -4.55 1.30
C PHE A 83 -11.83 -5.80 2.00
N PHE A 84 -11.70 -5.76 3.33
CA PHE A 84 -11.48 -6.93 4.19
C PHE A 84 -12.79 -7.51 4.76
N GLY A 85 -13.94 -6.98 4.34
CA GLY A 85 -15.27 -7.44 4.75
C GLY A 85 -15.86 -6.68 5.94
N ASN A 86 -15.25 -5.60 6.40
CA ASN A 86 -15.87 -4.68 7.36
C ASN A 86 -16.79 -3.70 6.60
N PHE A 87 -18.01 -4.12 6.32
CA PHE A 87 -18.98 -3.30 5.58
C PHE A 87 -19.54 -2.11 6.38
N ASP A 88 -19.27 -2.05 7.68
CA ASP A 88 -19.62 -0.93 8.56
C ASP A 88 -18.48 0.11 8.66
N ALA A 89 -17.36 -0.08 7.91
CA ALA A 89 -16.25 0.86 7.88
C ALA A 89 -16.71 2.26 7.45
N LEU A 90 -16.39 3.27 8.26
CA LEU A 90 -16.80 4.66 8.03
C LEU A 90 -16.07 5.27 6.82
N ALA A 91 -14.84 4.83 6.53
CA ALA A 91 -14.07 5.23 5.37
C ALA A 91 -14.15 4.15 4.27
N SER A 92 -15.04 4.32 3.30
CA SER A 92 -15.19 3.41 2.16
C SER A 92 -15.22 4.20 0.84
N PRO A 93 -14.06 4.40 0.18
CA PRO A 93 -13.98 5.30 -0.99
C PRO A 93 -14.63 4.75 -2.26
N GLY A 94 -14.91 3.46 -2.36
CA GLY A 94 -15.57 2.86 -3.51
C GLY A 94 -14.70 2.74 -4.76
N MET A 95 -15.34 2.51 -5.93
CA MET A 95 -14.68 2.42 -7.24
C MET A 95 -14.30 3.80 -7.78
N GLY A 96 -13.31 3.82 -8.66
CA GLY A 96 -12.84 5.02 -9.35
C GLY A 96 -11.61 5.67 -8.70
N GLU A 97 -11.37 6.94 -9.00
CA GLU A 97 -10.30 7.72 -8.39
C GLU A 97 -10.65 8.05 -6.93
N TRP A 98 -9.71 7.75 -6.03
CA TRP A 98 -9.87 8.04 -4.62
C TRP A 98 -9.42 9.47 -4.29
N ASP A 99 -10.20 10.15 -3.47
CA ASP A 99 -9.77 11.39 -2.83
C ASP A 99 -8.49 11.12 -2.01
N SER A 100 -7.56 12.07 -2.06
CA SER A 100 -6.26 11.94 -1.38
C SER A 100 -6.36 11.76 0.15
N ARG A 101 -7.52 12.01 0.76
CA ARG A 101 -7.76 11.74 2.19
C ARG A 101 -7.83 10.25 2.52
N TYR A 102 -8.08 9.36 1.53
CA TYR A 102 -8.26 7.91 1.75
C TYR A 102 -7.00 7.08 1.55
N PHE A 103 -5.90 7.71 1.20
CA PHE A 103 -4.62 7.02 1.05
C PHE A 103 -3.45 7.93 1.41
N ARG A 104 -2.31 7.33 1.75
CA ARG A 104 -1.03 8.03 1.92
C ARG A 104 0.10 7.18 1.38
N VAL A 105 1.04 7.86 0.75
CA VAL A 105 2.35 7.30 0.42
C VAL A 105 3.38 8.17 1.08
N LEU A 106 4.21 7.59 1.94
CA LEU A 106 5.24 8.31 2.67
C LEU A 106 6.61 7.80 2.22
N TYR A 107 7.56 8.70 2.11
CA TYR A 107 8.96 8.38 1.88
C TYR A 107 9.82 8.91 3.01
N SER A 108 10.73 8.08 3.50
CA SER A 108 11.81 8.49 4.41
C SER A 108 13.15 8.08 3.82
N LYS A 109 14.08 9.02 3.79
CA LYS A 109 15.48 8.70 3.47
C LYS A 109 16.13 7.85 4.59
N GLN A 110 15.66 7.97 5.83
CA GLN A 110 16.09 7.17 6.96
C GLN A 110 15.59 5.74 6.79
N SER A 111 16.47 4.75 6.93
CA SER A 111 16.19 3.32 6.86
C SER A 111 16.73 2.54 8.05
N ASP A 112 17.32 3.21 9.00
CA ASP A 112 17.84 2.72 10.28
C ASP A 112 17.17 3.51 11.41
N ASP A 113 17.26 3.00 12.63
CA ASP A 113 16.63 3.60 13.82
C ASP A 113 15.12 3.83 13.63
N LEU A 114 14.45 2.81 13.10
CA LEU A 114 13.02 2.78 12.85
C LEU A 114 12.30 2.08 13.99
N HIS A 115 11.11 2.58 14.34
CA HIS A 115 10.33 2.04 15.45
C HIS A 115 9.00 1.45 14.95
N PRO A 116 8.62 0.21 15.40
CA PRO A 116 7.33 -0.37 15.07
C PRO A 116 6.20 0.48 15.64
N HIS A 117 5.37 1.06 14.78
CA HIS A 117 4.22 1.84 15.19
C HIS A 117 2.98 0.96 15.25
N ARG A 118 2.68 0.45 16.44
CA ARG A 118 1.56 -0.48 16.69
C ARG A 118 0.31 0.26 17.08
N ILE A 119 -0.78 -0.03 16.38
CA ILE A 119 -2.13 0.36 16.77
C ILE A 119 -2.81 -0.88 17.34
N VAL A 120 -3.53 -0.72 18.43
CA VAL A 120 -4.30 -1.77 19.08
C VAL A 120 -5.69 -1.24 19.40
N PHE A 121 -6.69 -2.10 19.28
CA PHE A 121 -8.04 -1.80 19.71
C PHE A 121 -8.13 -1.76 21.25
N ASP A 122 -9.22 -1.26 21.80
CA ASP A 122 -9.45 -1.17 23.25
C ASP A 122 -9.37 -2.50 23.98
N ASP A 123 -9.68 -3.60 23.28
CA ASP A 123 -9.56 -4.96 23.80
C ASP A 123 -8.13 -5.54 23.75
N GLY A 124 -7.18 -4.77 23.23
CA GLY A 124 -5.78 -5.17 23.06
C GLY A 124 -5.47 -5.95 21.78
N THR A 125 -6.47 -6.16 20.92
CA THR A 125 -6.26 -6.81 19.61
C THR A 125 -5.45 -5.89 18.70
N PRO A 126 -4.37 -6.38 18.03
CA PRO A 126 -3.64 -5.57 17.06
C PRO A 126 -4.52 -5.18 15.86
N TYR A 127 -4.39 -3.92 15.42
CA TYR A 127 -4.99 -3.46 14.19
C TYR A 127 -4.24 -3.99 12.98
N GLY A 128 -4.97 -4.48 11.97
CA GLY A 128 -4.42 -4.99 10.71
C GLY A 128 -4.06 -6.48 10.73
N LEU A 129 -3.54 -6.95 9.60
CA LEU A 129 -3.19 -8.34 9.36
C LEU A 129 -1.78 -8.68 9.88
N PRO A 130 -1.46 -9.96 10.10
CA PRO A 130 -0.08 -10.38 10.39
C PRO A 130 0.90 -10.01 9.27
N ALA A 131 2.11 -9.61 9.65
CA ALA A 131 3.14 -9.23 8.69
C ALA A 131 3.63 -10.43 7.86
N GLU A 132 3.84 -10.22 6.56
CA GLU A 132 4.55 -11.14 5.67
C GLU A 132 5.78 -10.46 5.08
N SER A 133 6.88 -11.19 4.93
CA SER A 133 8.08 -10.68 4.25
C SER A 133 7.86 -10.59 2.75
N ILE A 134 8.48 -9.58 2.13
CA ILE A 134 8.41 -9.40 0.67
C ILE A 134 9.77 -9.74 0.07
N SER A 135 9.77 -10.61 -0.95
CA SER A 135 10.84 -10.76 -1.91
C SER A 135 10.41 -10.26 -3.28
N PHE A 136 11.38 -9.95 -4.15
CA PHE A 136 11.14 -9.22 -5.37
C PHE A 136 11.71 -9.94 -6.58
N GLU A 137 11.00 -9.89 -7.72
CA GLU A 137 11.48 -10.37 -9.00
C GLU A 137 10.97 -9.50 -10.15
N HIS A 138 11.62 -9.57 -11.31
CA HIS A 138 11.12 -8.91 -12.51
C HIS A 138 9.84 -9.55 -13.03
N CYS A 139 8.90 -8.71 -13.50
CA CYS A 139 7.72 -9.16 -14.23
C CYS A 139 7.42 -8.24 -15.42
N PRO A 140 6.51 -8.64 -16.33
CA PRO A 140 6.03 -7.77 -17.40
C PRO A 140 5.43 -6.46 -16.87
N ASP A 141 5.52 -5.38 -17.65
CA ASP A 141 4.97 -4.07 -17.26
C ASP A 141 3.49 -4.13 -16.89
N LYS A 142 2.70 -4.88 -17.65
CA LYS A 142 1.26 -5.08 -17.45
C LYS A 142 0.93 -6.41 -16.74
N ALA A 143 1.82 -6.90 -15.89
CA ALA A 143 1.50 -8.08 -15.10
C ALA A 143 0.31 -7.82 -14.17
N ASP A 144 -0.48 -8.85 -13.94
CA ASP A 144 -1.44 -8.95 -12.84
C ASP A 144 -0.75 -9.05 -11.48
N GLY A 145 -1.52 -9.20 -10.41
CA GLY A 145 -1.01 -9.40 -9.06
C GLY A 145 -0.42 -8.15 -8.43
N PHE A 146 0.34 -8.37 -7.37
CA PHE A 146 0.98 -7.30 -6.61
C PHE A 146 2.32 -6.93 -7.22
N LYS A 147 2.49 -5.65 -7.57
CA LYS A 147 3.72 -5.19 -8.20
C LYS A 147 4.03 -3.72 -7.93
N LEU A 148 5.30 -3.38 -8.05
CA LEU A 148 5.80 -2.01 -8.14
C LEU A 148 6.17 -1.70 -9.59
N LEU A 149 6.06 -0.44 -9.97
CA LEU A 149 6.46 0.08 -11.28
C LEU A 149 5.69 -0.55 -12.45
N GLY A 150 6.07 -0.18 -13.67
CA GLY A 150 5.39 -0.59 -14.88
C GLY A 150 4.09 0.16 -15.13
N LYS A 151 3.17 -0.48 -15.85
CA LYS A 151 1.86 0.05 -16.22
C LYS A 151 0.75 -0.63 -15.43
N PRO A 152 -0.40 0.01 -15.22
CA PRO A 152 -1.57 -0.66 -14.65
C PRO A 152 -1.93 -1.91 -15.45
N PHE A 153 -2.49 -2.91 -14.78
CA PHE A 153 -2.98 -4.13 -15.46
C PHE A 153 -4.15 -3.81 -16.40
N PHE A 154 -5.13 -3.03 -15.91
CA PHE A 154 -6.29 -2.62 -16.70
C PHE A 154 -5.94 -1.49 -17.65
N ASP A 155 -6.31 -1.66 -18.94
CA ASP A 155 -6.11 -0.65 -20.00
C ASP A 155 -6.89 0.63 -19.71
N GLU A 156 -8.05 0.52 -19.10
CA GLU A 156 -8.92 1.64 -18.71
C GLU A 156 -8.20 2.62 -17.78
N ILE A 157 -7.38 2.12 -16.84
CA ILE A 157 -6.59 2.99 -15.96
C ILE A 157 -5.46 3.66 -16.76
N GLU A 158 -4.79 2.94 -17.66
CA GLU A 158 -3.74 3.51 -18.52
C GLU A 158 -4.31 4.61 -19.43
N ASP A 159 -5.52 4.41 -19.98
CA ASP A 159 -6.21 5.38 -20.83
C ASP A 159 -6.62 6.65 -20.06
N LEU A 160 -7.04 6.51 -18.79
CA LEU A 160 -7.37 7.64 -17.92
C LEU A 160 -6.14 8.42 -17.45
N TYR A 161 -5.00 7.73 -17.28
CA TYR A 161 -3.75 8.29 -16.75
C TYR A 161 -2.58 8.07 -17.72
N PRO A 162 -2.64 8.65 -18.96
CA PRO A 162 -1.60 8.44 -19.96
C PRO A 162 -0.25 8.99 -19.48
N GLY A 163 0.78 8.15 -19.52
CA GLY A 163 2.14 8.51 -19.09
C GLY A 163 2.40 8.38 -17.58
N TRP A 164 1.40 8.05 -16.79
CA TRP A 164 1.60 7.74 -15.37
C TRP A 164 2.22 6.34 -15.20
N THR A 165 3.03 6.20 -14.17
CA THR A 165 3.66 4.93 -13.79
C THR A 165 2.92 4.35 -12.59
N THR A 166 2.69 3.04 -12.59
CA THR A 166 2.24 2.32 -11.40
C THR A 166 3.32 2.43 -10.33
N LEU A 167 2.99 3.01 -9.18
CA LEU A 167 3.88 3.02 -8.02
C LEU A 167 3.72 1.73 -7.21
N LEU A 168 2.46 1.33 -6.97
CA LEU A 168 2.08 0.05 -6.37
C LEU A 168 0.75 -0.40 -6.95
N GLN A 169 0.62 -1.68 -7.28
CA GLN A 169 -0.65 -2.34 -7.63
C GLN A 169 -0.94 -3.42 -6.60
N LEU A 170 -2.17 -3.41 -6.09
CA LEU A 170 -2.73 -4.43 -5.21
C LEU A 170 -3.79 -5.19 -5.99
N ASP A 171 -3.81 -6.51 -5.82
CA ASP A 171 -4.80 -7.43 -6.37
C ASP A 171 -5.66 -8.02 -5.26
N CYS A 172 -6.74 -8.68 -5.60
CA CYS A 172 -7.50 -9.51 -4.67
C CYS A 172 -6.63 -10.67 -4.16
N ASP A 173 -6.80 -11.04 -2.88
CA ASP A 173 -6.12 -12.20 -2.33
C ASP A 173 -6.96 -12.85 -1.22
N ASP A 174 -7.43 -14.06 -1.48
CA ASP A 174 -8.28 -14.83 -0.56
C ASP A 174 -7.58 -15.14 0.78
N ARG A 175 -6.25 -15.22 0.80
CA ARG A 175 -5.48 -15.46 2.04
C ARG A 175 -5.72 -14.41 3.10
N TRP A 176 -5.95 -13.18 2.64
CA TRP A 176 -6.19 -12.01 3.50
C TRP A 176 -7.65 -11.57 3.52
N ASN A 177 -8.54 -12.28 2.79
CA ASN A 177 -9.91 -11.83 2.54
C ASN A 177 -9.95 -10.42 1.93
N LEU A 178 -8.93 -10.07 1.13
CA LEU A 178 -8.84 -8.79 0.43
C LEU A 178 -9.57 -8.91 -0.91
N LEU A 179 -10.71 -8.24 -1.03
CA LEU A 179 -11.57 -8.31 -2.20
C LEU A 179 -11.91 -6.92 -2.73
N PHE A 180 -11.40 -6.59 -3.90
CA PHE A 180 -11.74 -5.37 -4.63
C PHE A 180 -12.90 -5.63 -5.61
N TYR A 181 -14.13 -5.83 -5.08
CA TYR A 181 -15.33 -6.18 -5.85
C TYR A 181 -15.11 -7.46 -6.69
N ASP A 182 -15.41 -7.40 -8.00
CA ASP A 182 -15.25 -8.54 -8.91
C ASP A 182 -13.91 -8.44 -9.65
N MET A 183 -12.91 -9.18 -9.17
CA MET A 183 -11.55 -9.22 -9.74
C MET A 183 -10.88 -7.83 -9.92
N GLY A 184 -11.17 -6.92 -8.99
CA GLY A 184 -10.65 -5.55 -9.05
C GLY A 184 -9.21 -5.42 -8.58
N MET A 185 -8.61 -4.27 -8.88
CA MET A 185 -7.27 -3.89 -8.43
C MET A 185 -7.25 -2.45 -7.96
N LEU A 186 -6.52 -2.21 -6.87
CA LEU A 186 -6.22 -0.87 -6.39
C LEU A 186 -4.83 -0.49 -6.86
N VAL A 187 -4.73 0.65 -7.57
CA VAL A 187 -3.46 1.09 -8.16
C VAL A 187 -3.09 2.47 -7.64
N PHE A 188 -1.90 2.57 -7.04
CA PHE A 188 -1.24 3.83 -6.77
C PHE A 188 -0.42 4.21 -8.00
N LEU A 189 -0.69 5.37 -8.55
CA LEU A 189 -0.06 5.92 -9.74
C LEU A 189 0.81 7.10 -9.37
N GLN A 190 1.91 7.30 -10.09
CA GLN A 190 2.74 8.50 -9.91
C GLN A 190 3.12 9.15 -11.25
N GLN A 191 3.20 10.48 -11.24
CA GLN A 191 3.80 11.28 -12.30
C GLN A 191 4.32 12.60 -11.71
N ASP A 192 5.57 12.95 -11.96
CA ASP A 192 6.19 14.25 -11.59
C ASP A 192 6.05 14.62 -10.09
N GLY A 193 5.99 13.62 -9.21
CA GLY A 193 5.81 13.79 -7.76
C GLY A 193 4.35 13.78 -7.30
N ASP A 194 3.39 13.84 -8.20
CA ASP A 194 1.97 13.65 -7.88
C ASP A 194 1.65 12.17 -7.74
N ILE A 195 0.78 11.85 -6.78
CA ILE A 195 0.30 10.48 -6.54
C ILE A 195 -1.23 10.47 -6.62
N ARG A 196 -1.75 9.48 -7.35
CA ARG A 196 -3.18 9.17 -7.46
C ARG A 196 -3.42 7.74 -7.02
N CYS A 197 -4.63 7.47 -6.58
CA CYS A 197 -5.06 6.13 -6.25
C CYS A 197 -6.36 5.84 -6.99
N TYR A 198 -6.44 4.71 -7.68
CA TYR A 198 -7.59 4.34 -8.50
C TYR A 198 -7.97 2.88 -8.25
N LEU A 199 -9.24 2.64 -7.97
CA LEU A 199 -9.80 1.29 -7.88
C LEU A 199 -10.62 0.99 -9.14
N HIS A 200 -10.24 -0.06 -9.84
CA HIS A 200 -10.98 -0.61 -10.98
C HIS A 200 -11.42 -2.05 -10.70
N SER A 201 -12.57 -2.41 -11.21
CA SER A 201 -13.13 -3.77 -11.16
C SER A 201 -13.87 -4.06 -12.45
N LEU A 202 -13.96 -5.33 -12.85
CA LEU A 202 -14.70 -5.79 -14.02
C LEU A 202 -16.20 -5.62 -13.87
#